data_5107177bbe8bda4eaaada0fa4ed9dcfc
#
_entry.id   5107177bbe8bda4eaaada0fa4ed9dcfc
#
_cell.length_a   1.000
_cell.length_b   1.000
_cell.length_c   1.000
_cell.angle_alpha   90.00
_cell.angle_beta   90.00
_cell.angle_gamma   90.00
#
_symmetry.space_group_name_H-M   'P 1'
#
loop_
_entity.id
_entity.type
_entity.pdbx_description
1 polymer ?
#
loop_
_entity_poly.entity_id
_entity_poly.type
_entity_poly.pdbx_seq_one_letter_code
_entity_poly.pdbx_strand_id
1 'polypeptide(L)'
;MNLGCIEIHPWNSRVNDYDHCNKMDLIETEECGLNYPDFIVFDLDPYINIDNKNESKEPAYSLAAFRTTVEIALGLEDIFDELNIKSYVKTSGKTGLHIFLPVINMYTYKQTREFARVISQILNKRNPGQITTEWKTTDRKGKVFLDYNQNSIGKTLASVFSTRPVEDATVSVPLKWEELVDIIPTDFTINTVPDLYMRKIDPWKDILSHKQNLEEILERVSDFEV
;
A
#
# COMPACT_ATOMS: atom_id res chain seq x y z
N MET A 1 -15.71 21.54 -11.12
CA MET A 1 -15.08 22.71 -10.46
C MET A 1 -13.70 22.27 -10.01
N ASN A 2 -12.65 22.93 -10.49
CA ASN A 2 -11.29 22.64 -10.06
C ASN A 2 -10.99 23.47 -8.81
N LEU A 3 -10.84 22.77 -7.66
CA LEU A 3 -10.54 23.39 -6.35
C LEU A 3 -9.03 23.51 -6.10
N GLY A 4 -8.18 23.30 -7.12
CA GLY A 4 -6.72 23.29 -6.96
C GLY A 4 -6.21 22.04 -6.25
N CYS A 5 -7.00 20.97 -6.19
CA CYS A 5 -6.58 19.70 -5.61
C CYS A 5 -5.62 19.00 -6.56
N ILE A 6 -4.40 18.72 -6.08
CA ILE A 6 -3.35 18.02 -6.84
C ILE A 6 -3.30 16.54 -6.41
N GLU A 7 -3.36 16.27 -5.12
CA GLU A 7 -3.34 14.91 -4.58
C GLU A 7 -4.73 14.48 -4.10
N ILE A 8 -5.05 13.20 -4.32
CA ILE A 8 -6.27 12.58 -3.79
C ILE A 8 -5.85 11.40 -2.93
N HIS A 9 -6.22 11.45 -1.65
CA HIS A 9 -5.92 10.43 -0.65
C HIS A 9 -7.21 9.90 -0.04
N PRO A 10 -7.80 8.84 -0.59
CA PRO A 10 -9.01 8.25 -0.04
C PRO A 10 -8.73 7.47 1.24
N TRP A 11 -9.75 7.36 2.02
CA TRP A 11 -9.88 6.38 3.08
C TRP A 11 -10.45 5.07 2.50
N ASN A 12 -10.14 3.91 3.08
CA ASN A 12 -10.59 2.61 2.56
C ASN A 12 -12.02 2.23 3.03
N SER A 13 -12.70 3.09 3.78
CA SER A 13 -14.09 2.88 4.21
C SER A 13 -15.08 3.48 3.23
N ARG A 14 -16.29 2.93 3.19
CA ARG A 14 -17.35 3.38 2.31
C ARG A 14 -18.10 4.56 2.90
N VAL A 15 -18.25 5.65 2.15
CA VAL A 15 -18.95 6.87 2.61
C VAL A 15 -20.43 6.60 2.88
N ASN A 16 -21.05 5.67 2.14
CA ASN A 16 -22.48 5.37 2.28
C ASN A 16 -22.84 4.69 3.62
N ASP A 17 -21.85 4.15 4.32
CA ASP A 17 -22.03 3.47 5.60
C ASP A 17 -21.96 4.43 6.81
N TYR A 18 -21.89 5.75 6.53
CA TYR A 18 -21.75 6.80 7.54
C TYR A 18 -23.03 7.03 8.39
N ASP A 19 -24.20 6.66 7.89
CA ASP A 19 -25.50 7.01 8.50
C ASP A 19 -25.69 6.47 9.93
N HIS A 20 -24.94 5.47 10.34
CA HIS A 20 -24.97 4.89 11.68
C HIS A 20 -23.84 5.37 12.61
N CYS A 21 -22.93 6.23 12.12
CA CYS A 21 -21.74 6.69 12.83
C CYS A 21 -21.86 8.15 13.29
N ASN A 22 -22.96 8.52 13.94
CA ASN A 22 -23.26 9.91 14.32
C ASN A 22 -22.31 10.53 15.36
N LYS A 23 -21.36 9.78 15.90
CA LYS A 23 -20.33 10.26 16.86
C LYS A 23 -19.00 9.64 16.53
N MET A 24 -17.91 10.41 16.61
CA MET A 24 -16.55 9.91 16.38
C MET A 24 -16.17 8.72 17.29
N ASP A 25 -16.70 8.69 18.50
CA ASP A 25 -16.46 7.61 19.48
C ASP A 25 -17.05 6.26 19.05
N LEU A 26 -17.99 6.24 18.08
CA LEU A 26 -18.61 5.02 17.57
C LEU A 26 -17.87 4.42 16.37
N ILE A 27 -16.95 5.14 15.75
CA ILE A 27 -16.25 4.66 14.53
C ILE A 27 -15.46 3.36 14.81
N GLU A 28 -14.94 3.19 16.01
CA GLU A 28 -14.20 1.98 16.41
C GLU A 28 -15.11 0.82 16.85
N THR A 29 -16.43 1.04 16.89
CA THR A 29 -17.40 -0.01 17.26
C THR A 29 -17.77 -0.87 16.06
N GLU A 30 -18.21 -2.10 16.31
CA GLU A 30 -18.72 -3.01 15.29
C GLU A 30 -20.04 -2.52 14.65
N GLU A 31 -20.72 -1.58 15.28
CA GLU A 31 -21.96 -0.99 14.78
C GLU A 31 -21.73 0.04 13.67
N CYS A 32 -20.49 0.57 13.54
CA CYS A 32 -20.17 1.59 12.56
C CYS A 32 -19.60 0.99 11.28
N GLY A 33 -20.30 1.14 10.16
CA GLY A 33 -19.86 0.67 8.85
C GLY A 33 -18.49 1.23 8.40
N LEU A 34 -18.10 2.40 8.90
CA LEU A 34 -16.78 2.98 8.64
C LEU A 34 -15.62 2.17 9.23
N ASN A 35 -15.88 1.27 10.18
CA ASN A 35 -14.85 0.40 10.75
C ASN A 35 -14.48 -0.79 9.84
N TYR A 36 -15.15 -0.96 8.70
CA TYR A 36 -14.98 -2.11 7.81
C TYR A 36 -14.36 -1.67 6.48
N PRO A 37 -13.04 -1.81 6.30
CA PRO A 37 -12.39 -1.47 5.04
C PRO A 37 -12.68 -2.48 3.93
N ASP A 38 -12.61 -2.03 2.68
CA ASP A 38 -12.67 -2.89 1.49
C ASP A 38 -11.32 -3.55 1.15
N PHE A 39 -10.22 -3.05 1.72
CA PHE A 39 -8.85 -3.47 1.39
C PHE A 39 -7.98 -3.60 2.64
N ILE A 40 -7.07 -4.58 2.59
CA ILE A 40 -5.85 -4.56 3.39
C ILE A 40 -4.75 -3.95 2.53
N VAL A 41 -3.93 -3.09 3.14
CA VAL A 41 -2.86 -2.38 2.42
C VAL A 41 -1.51 -2.65 3.07
N PHE A 42 -0.51 -2.89 2.22
CA PHE A 42 0.90 -2.91 2.59
C PHE A 42 1.58 -1.73 1.91
N ASP A 43 2.10 -0.82 2.71
CA ASP A 43 2.79 0.38 2.26
C ASP A 43 4.30 0.15 2.45
N LEU A 44 5.03 0.10 1.33
CA LEU A 44 6.45 -0.17 1.30
C LEU A 44 7.22 1.10 0.96
N ASP A 45 7.89 1.66 1.96
CA ASP A 45 8.70 2.86 1.80
C ASP A 45 10.20 2.53 1.86
N PRO A 46 10.97 2.82 0.80
CA PRO A 46 12.41 2.68 0.85
C PRO A 46 13.03 3.68 1.84
N TYR A 47 14.04 3.23 2.60
CA TYR A 47 14.86 4.17 3.34
C TYR A 47 15.82 4.89 2.39
N ILE A 48 15.71 6.21 2.36
CA ILE A 48 16.62 7.06 1.62
C ILE A 48 17.52 7.77 2.63
N ASN A 49 18.84 7.53 2.54
CA ASN A 49 19.80 8.16 3.41
C ASN A 49 19.94 9.65 3.05
N ILE A 50 19.39 10.53 3.88
CA ILE A 50 19.55 11.96 3.72
C ILE A 50 20.80 12.36 4.51
N ASP A 51 21.99 12.11 3.96
CA ASP A 51 23.25 12.59 4.57
C ASP A 51 23.47 14.11 4.39
N ASN A 52 22.52 14.82 3.79
CA ASN A 52 22.58 16.26 3.58
C ASN A 52 21.73 16.99 4.62
N LYS A 53 22.42 17.78 5.46
CA LYS A 53 21.93 18.66 6.54
C LYS A 53 20.97 19.79 6.10
N ASN A 54 20.32 19.70 4.96
CA ASN A 54 19.28 20.62 4.53
C ASN A 54 17.91 20.00 4.79
N GLU A 55 17.39 20.19 5.98
CA GLU A 55 16.15 19.63 6.56
C GLU A 55 14.85 20.00 5.83
N SER A 56 14.90 20.65 4.67
CA SER A 56 13.71 21.16 3.97
C SER A 56 13.42 20.53 2.59
N LYS A 57 14.21 19.54 2.14
CA LYS A 57 13.93 18.86 0.88
C LYS A 57 13.41 17.45 1.15
N GLU A 58 12.30 17.08 0.46
CA GLU A 58 11.86 15.70 0.39
C GLU A 58 13.04 14.78 0.03
N PRO A 59 13.07 13.53 0.56
CA PRO A 59 14.18 12.61 0.31
C PRO A 59 14.36 12.43 -1.20
N ALA A 60 15.59 12.60 -1.66
CA ALA A 60 15.95 12.38 -3.04
C ALA A 60 15.65 10.92 -3.42
N TYR A 61 15.07 10.71 -4.59
CA TYR A 61 14.85 9.38 -5.14
C TYR A 61 16.17 8.59 -5.24
N SER A 62 16.15 7.35 -4.79
CA SER A 62 17.27 6.41 -4.93
C SER A 62 16.84 5.18 -5.69
N LEU A 63 17.39 4.99 -6.89
CA LEU A 63 17.10 3.81 -7.72
C LEU A 63 17.45 2.50 -6.98
N ALA A 64 18.58 2.46 -6.28
CA ALA A 64 18.99 1.28 -5.51
C ALA A 64 17.98 0.95 -4.40
N ALA A 65 17.53 1.96 -3.65
CA ALA A 65 16.52 1.79 -2.61
C ALA A 65 15.17 1.34 -3.19
N PHE A 66 14.79 1.87 -4.35
CA PHE A 66 13.58 1.42 -5.05
C PHE A 66 13.70 -0.04 -5.51
N ARG A 67 14.84 -0.45 -6.07
CA ARG A 67 15.07 -1.86 -6.48
C ARG A 67 14.96 -2.82 -5.29
N THR A 68 15.52 -2.46 -4.13
CA THR A 68 15.33 -3.24 -2.90
C THR A 68 13.84 -3.30 -2.51
N THR A 69 13.09 -2.21 -2.67
CA THR A 69 11.64 -2.21 -2.39
C THR A 69 10.89 -3.13 -3.36
N VAL A 70 11.29 -3.20 -4.63
CA VAL A 70 10.73 -4.15 -5.62
C VAL A 70 11.02 -5.60 -5.20
N GLU A 71 12.27 -5.91 -4.80
CA GLU A 71 12.63 -7.25 -4.32
C GLU A 71 11.77 -7.68 -3.11
N ILE A 72 11.57 -6.78 -2.16
CA ILE A 72 10.71 -7.04 -0.99
C ILE A 72 9.23 -7.20 -1.40
N ALA A 73 8.75 -6.40 -2.36
CA ALA A 73 7.38 -6.52 -2.88
C ALA A 73 7.15 -7.89 -3.56
N LEU A 74 8.12 -8.35 -4.36
CA LEU A 74 8.05 -9.68 -4.99
C LEU A 74 8.09 -10.80 -3.95
N GLY A 75 8.92 -10.67 -2.90
CA GLY A 75 8.90 -11.61 -1.78
C GLY A 75 7.57 -11.64 -1.02
N LEU A 76 6.82 -10.52 -1.02
CA LEU A 76 5.47 -10.48 -0.49
C LEU A 76 4.46 -11.13 -1.45
N GLU A 77 4.63 -10.96 -2.77
CA GLU A 77 3.84 -11.65 -3.80
C GLU A 77 4.01 -13.17 -3.67
N ASP A 78 5.24 -13.68 -3.50
CA ASP A 78 5.50 -15.11 -3.26
C ASP A 78 4.70 -15.65 -2.07
N ILE A 79 4.67 -14.92 -0.95
CA ILE A 79 3.86 -15.31 0.22
C ILE A 79 2.37 -15.32 -0.12
N PHE A 80 1.89 -14.34 -0.89
CA PHE A 80 0.49 -14.29 -1.30
C PHE A 80 0.13 -15.44 -2.23
N ASP A 81 0.99 -15.80 -3.16
CA ASP A 81 0.78 -16.94 -4.07
C ASP A 81 0.76 -18.27 -3.30
N GLU A 82 1.68 -18.48 -2.36
CA GLU A 82 1.69 -19.66 -1.48
C GLU A 82 0.41 -19.77 -0.65
N LEU A 83 -0.15 -18.65 -0.20
CA LEU A 83 -1.40 -18.57 0.56
C LEU A 83 -2.64 -18.50 -0.34
N ASN A 84 -2.49 -18.56 -1.66
CA ASN A 84 -3.55 -18.37 -2.64
C ASN A 84 -4.33 -17.07 -2.40
N ILE A 85 -3.61 -15.96 -2.19
CA ILE A 85 -4.16 -14.62 -1.98
C ILE A 85 -4.03 -13.81 -3.27
N LYS A 86 -5.12 -13.22 -3.72
CA LYS A 86 -5.10 -12.29 -4.85
C LYS A 86 -4.71 -10.89 -4.37
N SER A 87 -3.63 -10.36 -4.91
CA SER A 87 -3.10 -9.05 -4.57
C SER A 87 -2.94 -8.15 -5.79
N TYR A 88 -2.81 -6.85 -5.55
CA TYR A 88 -2.74 -5.80 -6.56
C TYR A 88 -1.68 -4.78 -6.16
N VAL A 89 -0.79 -4.44 -7.06
CA VAL A 89 0.32 -3.53 -6.80
C VAL A 89 0.20 -2.23 -7.59
N LYS A 90 0.66 -1.13 -6.98
CA LYS A 90 0.81 0.16 -7.66
C LYS A 90 2.03 0.91 -7.13
N THR A 91 2.52 1.88 -7.90
CA THR A 91 3.49 2.85 -7.37
C THR A 91 2.83 3.75 -6.33
N SER A 92 3.59 4.20 -5.33
CA SER A 92 3.13 5.27 -4.42
C SER A 92 3.00 6.62 -5.13
N GLY A 93 3.59 6.73 -6.33
CA GLY A 93 3.78 7.98 -7.05
C GLY A 93 4.92 8.84 -6.50
N LYS A 94 5.64 8.39 -5.47
CA LYS A 94 6.89 8.98 -4.96
C LYS A 94 8.00 7.93 -5.06
N THR A 95 8.37 7.31 -3.97
CA THR A 95 9.55 6.45 -3.88
C THR A 95 9.25 4.98 -3.63
N GLY A 96 8.03 4.65 -3.20
CA GLY A 96 7.63 3.34 -2.72
C GLY A 96 6.56 2.65 -3.56
N LEU A 97 6.06 1.55 -3.02
CA LEU A 97 5.00 0.72 -3.59
C LEU A 97 3.87 0.52 -2.58
N HIS A 98 2.65 0.47 -3.09
CA HIS A 98 1.47 0.10 -2.30
C HIS A 98 0.88 -1.20 -2.84
N ILE A 99 0.60 -2.15 -1.97
CA ILE A 99 -0.01 -3.44 -2.33
C ILE A 99 -1.37 -3.53 -1.64
N PHE A 100 -2.39 -3.89 -2.41
CA PHE A 100 -3.78 -3.95 -1.97
C PHE A 100 -4.31 -5.38 -2.07
N LEU A 101 -4.93 -5.85 -0.99
CA LEU A 101 -5.69 -7.09 -0.94
C LEU A 101 -7.16 -6.73 -0.79
N PRO A 102 -8.01 -7.00 -1.78
CA PRO A 102 -9.44 -6.82 -1.63
C PRO A 102 -10.01 -7.86 -0.69
N VAL A 103 -10.79 -7.43 0.31
CA VAL A 103 -11.39 -8.30 1.30
C VAL A 103 -12.90 -8.10 1.37
N ILE A 104 -13.63 -9.12 1.82
CA ILE A 104 -15.05 -8.99 2.12
C ILE A 104 -15.20 -7.94 3.22
N ASN A 105 -16.11 -6.99 3.03
CA ASN A 105 -16.35 -5.88 3.95
C ASN A 105 -17.13 -6.34 5.21
N MET A 106 -16.48 -7.23 5.98
CA MET A 106 -16.98 -7.75 7.25
C MET A 106 -15.90 -7.80 8.35
N TYR A 107 -14.67 -7.43 8.00
CA TYR A 107 -13.54 -7.40 8.92
C TYR A 107 -13.23 -5.98 9.33
N THR A 108 -13.09 -5.75 10.62
CA THR A 108 -12.74 -4.44 11.18
C THR A 108 -11.30 -4.03 10.84
N TYR A 109 -10.99 -2.73 10.94
CA TYR A 109 -9.61 -2.25 10.83
C TYR A 109 -8.66 -2.94 11.82
N LYS A 110 -9.13 -3.32 13.01
CA LYS A 110 -8.32 -4.05 13.98
C LYS A 110 -7.92 -5.42 13.44
N GLN A 111 -8.87 -6.15 12.83
CA GLN A 111 -8.62 -7.49 12.26
C GLN A 111 -7.73 -7.41 11.01
N THR A 112 -8.00 -6.47 10.11
CA THR A 112 -7.20 -6.28 8.89
C THR A 112 -5.78 -5.83 9.20
N ARG A 113 -5.59 -4.97 10.20
CA ARG A 113 -4.27 -4.56 10.69
C ARG A 113 -3.50 -5.72 11.32
N GLU A 114 -4.17 -6.54 12.12
CA GLU A 114 -3.54 -7.72 12.73
C GLU A 114 -3.09 -8.73 11.67
N PHE A 115 -3.92 -8.98 10.66
CA PHE A 115 -3.53 -9.78 9.51
C PHE A 115 -2.29 -9.22 8.82
N ALA A 116 -2.30 -7.92 8.48
CA ALA A 116 -1.15 -7.27 7.83
C ALA A 116 0.12 -7.36 8.70
N ARG A 117 -0.01 -7.28 10.03
CA ARG A 117 1.10 -7.44 10.96
C ARG A 117 1.69 -8.87 10.90
N VAL A 118 0.85 -9.89 10.87
CA VAL A 118 1.29 -11.30 10.79
C VAL A 118 2.04 -11.55 9.48
N ILE A 119 1.48 -11.14 8.34
CA ILE A 119 2.15 -11.26 7.04
C ILE A 119 3.49 -10.51 7.03
N SER A 120 3.53 -9.31 7.61
CA SER A 120 4.78 -8.52 7.72
C SER A 120 5.84 -9.25 8.54
N GLN A 121 5.46 -9.98 9.57
CA GLN A 121 6.39 -10.80 10.36
C GLN A 121 6.93 -11.99 9.58
N ILE A 122 6.09 -12.67 8.80
CA ILE A 122 6.52 -13.77 7.91
C ILE A 122 7.53 -13.24 6.90
N LEU A 123 7.21 -12.13 6.24
CA LEU A 123 8.10 -11.50 5.26
C LEU A 123 9.45 -11.09 5.89
N ASN A 124 9.43 -10.50 7.09
CA ASN A 124 10.65 -10.10 7.79
C ASN A 124 11.54 -11.29 8.17
N LYS A 125 10.95 -12.45 8.51
CA LYS A 125 11.70 -13.68 8.75
C LYS A 125 12.37 -14.22 7.49
N ARG A 126 11.72 -14.10 6.33
CA ARG A 126 12.27 -14.50 5.03
C ARG A 126 13.36 -13.53 4.51
N ASN A 127 13.28 -12.25 4.93
CA ASN A 127 14.18 -11.20 4.49
C ASN A 127 14.87 -10.50 5.69
N PRO A 128 15.70 -11.23 6.46
CA PRO A 128 16.28 -10.72 7.69
C PRO A 128 17.20 -9.53 7.41
N GLY A 129 16.96 -8.43 8.14
CA GLY A 129 17.77 -7.22 8.05
C GLY A 129 17.44 -6.27 6.89
N GLN A 130 16.56 -6.64 5.96
CA GLN A 130 16.18 -5.79 4.82
C GLN A 130 14.88 -5.01 5.07
N ILE A 131 14.06 -5.43 6.04
CA ILE A 131 12.76 -4.86 6.34
C ILE A 131 12.74 -4.35 7.77
N THR A 132 11.94 -3.33 8.02
CA THR A 132 11.59 -2.87 9.36
C THR A 132 10.13 -2.45 9.41
N THR A 133 9.50 -2.73 10.55
CA THR A 133 8.15 -2.21 10.90
C THR A 133 8.24 -1.09 11.94
N GLU A 134 9.47 -0.68 12.31
CA GLU A 134 9.71 0.33 13.33
C GLU A 134 9.40 1.73 12.80
N TRP A 135 8.58 2.46 13.57
CA TRP A 135 8.16 3.81 13.20
C TRP A 135 9.32 4.83 13.21
N LYS A 136 10.31 4.62 14.09
CA LYS A 136 11.43 5.55 14.21
C LYS A 136 12.32 5.51 12.98
N THR A 137 12.54 6.65 12.36
CA THR A 137 13.36 6.78 11.14
C THR A 137 14.81 6.38 11.36
N THR A 138 15.36 6.55 12.58
CA THR A 138 16.71 6.09 12.93
C THR A 138 16.93 4.59 12.78
N ASP A 139 15.86 3.81 12.95
CA ASP A 139 15.92 2.34 12.96
C ASP A 139 15.63 1.76 11.56
N ARG A 140 15.33 2.63 10.58
CA ARG A 140 15.05 2.29 9.17
C ARG A 140 16.27 2.29 8.27
N LYS A 141 17.44 2.65 8.78
CA LYS A 141 18.65 2.85 7.97
C LYS A 141 18.97 1.62 7.12
N GLY A 142 18.95 1.80 5.79
CA GLY A 142 19.23 0.74 4.81
C GLY A 142 18.16 -0.34 4.68
N LYS A 143 16.94 -0.10 5.19
CA LYS A 143 15.84 -1.07 5.17
C LYS A 143 14.62 -0.50 4.47
N VAL A 144 13.77 -1.37 3.97
CA VAL A 144 12.42 -1.01 3.52
C VAL A 144 11.51 -0.95 4.75
N PHE A 145 10.81 0.16 4.94
CA PHE A 145 9.79 0.28 5.96
C PHE A 145 8.47 -0.30 5.42
N LEU A 146 7.94 -1.26 6.13
CA LEU A 146 6.65 -1.88 5.83
C LEU A 146 5.63 -1.40 6.87
N ASP A 147 4.76 -0.47 6.45
CA ASP A 147 3.75 0.12 7.34
C ASP A 147 2.42 -0.64 7.29
N TYR A 148 2.28 -1.65 8.15
CA TYR A 148 1.00 -2.33 8.34
C TYR A 148 -0.03 -1.47 9.11
N ASN A 149 0.40 -0.38 9.77
CA ASN A 149 -0.50 0.54 10.50
C ASN A 149 -1.31 1.44 9.57
N GLN A 150 -1.04 1.43 8.26
CA GLN A 150 -1.94 2.02 7.27
C GLN A 150 -3.35 1.39 7.32
N ASN A 151 -3.46 0.17 7.84
CA ASN A 151 -4.75 -0.48 8.13
C ASN A 151 -5.35 -0.01 9.45
N SER A 152 -5.53 1.30 9.59
CA SER A 152 -6.16 1.93 10.76
C SER A 152 -7.18 2.97 10.33
N ILE A 153 -8.16 3.18 11.19
CA ILE A 153 -9.21 4.19 10.97
C ILE A 153 -8.58 5.56 10.70
N GLY A 154 -9.09 6.26 9.68
CA GLY A 154 -8.63 7.60 9.31
C GLY A 154 -7.30 7.66 8.57
N LYS A 155 -6.64 6.53 8.31
CA LYS A 155 -5.45 6.49 7.47
C LYS A 155 -5.82 6.57 6.00
N THR A 156 -5.06 7.36 5.26
CA THR A 156 -5.26 7.58 3.84
C THR A 156 -3.99 7.31 3.06
N LEU A 157 -4.13 6.88 1.82
CA LEU A 157 -3.05 6.67 0.87
C LEU A 157 -3.37 7.35 -0.46
N ALA A 158 -2.32 7.67 -1.23
CA ALA A 158 -2.51 8.20 -2.58
C ALA A 158 -3.39 7.26 -3.41
N SER A 159 -4.46 7.80 -3.98
CA SER A 159 -5.36 7.08 -4.87
C SER A 159 -4.64 6.60 -6.12
N VAL A 160 -5.23 5.61 -6.79
CA VAL A 160 -4.90 5.31 -8.19
C VAL A 160 -5.05 6.59 -9.03
N PHE A 161 -4.06 6.87 -9.85
CA PHE A 161 -3.95 8.08 -10.68
C PHE A 161 -3.88 9.41 -9.91
N SER A 162 -3.65 9.39 -8.60
CA SER A 162 -3.32 10.62 -7.88
C SER A 162 -1.96 11.14 -8.33
N THR A 163 -1.92 12.40 -8.73
CA THR A 163 -0.64 13.10 -8.96
C THR A 163 0.04 13.40 -7.63
N ARG A 164 1.37 13.56 -7.68
CA ARG A 164 2.16 13.90 -6.49
C ARG A 164 2.83 15.28 -6.69
N PRO A 165 2.87 16.14 -5.65
CA PRO A 165 3.48 17.47 -5.73
C PRO A 165 5.01 17.38 -5.60
N VAL A 166 5.63 16.66 -6.51
CA VAL A 166 7.09 16.52 -6.66
C VAL A 166 7.53 17.15 -7.98
N GLU A 167 8.83 17.40 -8.16
CA GLU A 167 9.37 18.12 -9.32
C GLU A 167 8.93 17.50 -10.66
N ASP A 168 8.94 16.17 -10.77
CA ASP A 168 8.53 15.45 -11.98
C ASP A 168 7.02 15.28 -12.12
N ALA A 169 6.21 15.79 -11.19
CA ALA A 169 4.76 15.62 -11.14
C ALA A 169 4.35 14.16 -11.41
N THR A 170 4.95 13.23 -10.66
CA THR A 170 4.71 11.80 -10.79
C THR A 170 3.29 11.40 -10.39
N VAL A 171 2.87 10.25 -10.84
CA VAL A 171 1.51 9.71 -10.67
C VAL A 171 1.57 8.34 -10.01
N SER A 172 0.66 8.08 -9.09
CA SER A 172 0.48 6.78 -8.47
C SER A 172 -0.28 5.85 -9.40
N VAL A 173 0.38 4.83 -9.96
CA VAL A 173 -0.11 4.06 -11.11
C VAL A 173 -0.28 2.59 -10.76
N PRO A 174 -1.45 1.96 -11.07
CA PRO A 174 -1.64 0.53 -10.94
C PRO A 174 -0.77 -0.23 -11.96
N LEU A 175 -0.22 -1.35 -11.54
CA LEU A 175 0.70 -2.15 -12.32
C LEU A 175 0.32 -3.63 -12.25
N LYS A 176 0.79 -4.39 -13.23
CA LYS A 176 0.93 -5.83 -13.09
C LYS A 176 2.20 -6.14 -12.31
N TRP A 177 2.24 -7.26 -11.62
CA TRP A 177 3.39 -7.68 -10.84
C TRP A 177 4.64 -7.85 -11.72
N GLU A 178 4.48 -8.40 -12.92
CA GLU A 178 5.58 -8.63 -13.86
C GLU A 178 6.24 -7.33 -14.36
N GLU A 179 5.55 -6.20 -14.26
CA GLU A 179 6.08 -4.90 -14.70
C GLU A 179 7.07 -4.30 -13.70
N LEU A 180 7.05 -4.73 -12.42
CA LEU A 180 7.83 -4.10 -11.34
C LEU A 180 9.35 -4.12 -11.59
N VAL A 181 9.86 -5.14 -12.25
CA VAL A 181 11.31 -5.31 -12.47
C VAL A 181 11.86 -4.31 -13.48
N ASP A 182 11.03 -3.80 -14.38
CA ASP A 182 11.44 -2.96 -15.50
C ASP A 182 11.19 -1.46 -15.29
N ILE A 183 10.41 -1.08 -14.28
CA ILE A 183 9.99 0.31 -14.06
C ILE A 183 10.88 1.05 -13.07
N ILE A 184 10.78 2.38 -13.16
CA ILE A 184 11.18 3.31 -12.10
C ILE A 184 10.02 4.31 -11.83
N PRO A 185 9.87 4.87 -10.63
CA PRO A 185 8.76 5.76 -10.29
C PRO A 185 8.63 6.98 -11.20
N THR A 186 9.74 7.50 -11.72
CA THR A 186 9.79 8.66 -12.62
C THR A 186 9.32 8.36 -14.05
N ASP A 187 9.06 7.11 -14.41
CA ASP A 187 8.44 6.76 -15.70
C ASP A 187 6.98 7.22 -15.78
N PHE A 188 6.34 7.39 -14.62
CA PHE A 188 4.91 7.69 -14.49
C PHE A 188 4.70 9.13 -14.06
N THR A 189 4.59 10.02 -15.03
CA THR A 189 4.34 11.45 -14.82
C THR A 189 2.98 11.87 -15.39
N ILE A 190 2.51 13.07 -15.08
CA ILE A 190 1.30 13.65 -15.70
C ILE A 190 1.36 13.69 -17.22
N ASN A 191 2.56 13.67 -17.80
CA ASN A 191 2.77 13.72 -19.26
C ASN A 191 2.78 12.31 -19.89
N THR A 192 3.27 11.28 -19.18
CA THR A 192 3.44 9.93 -19.75
C THR A 192 2.23 9.03 -19.49
N VAL A 193 1.58 9.16 -18.33
CA VAL A 193 0.50 8.27 -17.89
C VAL A 193 -0.74 8.32 -18.81
N PRO A 194 -1.20 9.47 -19.34
CA PRO A 194 -2.34 9.50 -20.24
C PRO A 194 -2.14 8.62 -21.47
N ASP A 195 -0.99 8.71 -22.14
CA ASP A 195 -0.70 7.93 -23.33
C ASP A 195 -0.54 6.43 -23.04
N LEU A 196 0.06 6.09 -21.89
CA LEU A 196 0.23 4.71 -21.45
C LEU A 196 -1.14 4.04 -21.22
N TYR A 197 -2.05 4.74 -20.54
CA TYR A 197 -3.35 4.15 -20.16
C TYR A 197 -4.41 4.23 -21.25
N MET A 198 -4.28 5.10 -22.25
CA MET A 198 -5.10 5.06 -23.46
C MET A 198 -4.91 3.75 -24.24
N ARG A 199 -3.79 3.06 -24.05
CA ARG A 199 -3.40 1.85 -24.81
C ARG A 199 -3.38 0.57 -23.96
N LYS A 200 -3.46 0.68 -22.64
CA LYS A 200 -3.40 -0.47 -21.70
C LYS A 200 -4.76 -0.81 -21.14
N ILE A 201 -4.96 -2.12 -20.91
CA ILE A 201 -6.06 -2.59 -20.06
C ILE A 201 -5.67 -2.28 -18.63
N ASP A 202 -6.56 -1.61 -17.87
CA ASP A 202 -6.37 -1.34 -16.45
C ASP A 202 -6.15 -2.66 -15.67
N PRO A 203 -4.98 -2.89 -15.06
CA PRO A 203 -4.70 -4.11 -14.32
C PRO A 203 -5.57 -4.26 -13.06
N TRP A 204 -6.20 -3.18 -12.60
CA TRP A 204 -7.05 -3.15 -11.40
C TRP A 204 -8.56 -3.17 -11.71
N LYS A 205 -8.99 -3.23 -12.98
CA LYS A 205 -10.40 -3.16 -13.39
C LYS A 205 -11.33 -4.11 -12.62
N ASP A 206 -10.82 -5.28 -12.23
CA ASP A 206 -11.60 -6.34 -11.58
C ASP A 206 -11.29 -6.46 -10.07
N ILE A 207 -10.57 -5.52 -9.46
CA ILE A 207 -10.13 -5.61 -8.06
C ILE A 207 -11.28 -5.84 -7.07
N LEU A 208 -12.42 -5.18 -7.30
CA LEU A 208 -13.60 -5.32 -6.42
C LEU A 208 -14.34 -6.65 -6.59
N SER A 209 -14.05 -7.40 -7.67
CA SER A 209 -14.63 -8.72 -7.93
C SER A 209 -13.87 -9.84 -7.21
N HIS A 210 -12.65 -9.57 -6.74
CA HIS A 210 -11.76 -10.56 -6.12
C HIS A 210 -11.70 -10.44 -4.58
N LYS A 211 -12.82 -10.09 -3.95
CA LYS A 211 -12.89 -9.98 -2.50
C LYS A 211 -12.70 -11.33 -1.83
N GLN A 212 -11.81 -11.37 -0.85
CA GLN A 212 -11.34 -12.57 -0.19
C GLN A 212 -11.85 -12.68 1.23
N ASN A 213 -12.01 -13.91 1.70
CA ASN A 213 -12.37 -14.25 3.07
C ASN A 213 -11.09 -14.42 3.90
N LEU A 214 -10.91 -13.58 4.93
CA LEU A 214 -9.72 -13.65 5.79
C LEU A 214 -9.69 -14.88 6.69
N GLU A 215 -10.81 -15.43 7.07
CA GLU A 215 -10.85 -16.65 7.91
C GLU A 215 -10.22 -17.83 7.16
N GLU A 216 -10.61 -18.01 5.88
CA GLU A 216 -10.03 -19.04 5.02
C GLU A 216 -8.52 -18.85 4.78
N ILE A 217 -8.06 -17.59 4.73
CA ILE A 217 -6.64 -17.28 4.59
C ILE A 217 -5.90 -17.56 5.90
N LEU A 218 -6.46 -17.18 7.04
CA LEU A 218 -5.84 -17.39 8.36
C LEU A 218 -5.68 -18.89 8.69
N GLU A 219 -6.61 -19.75 8.25
CA GLU A 219 -6.45 -21.19 8.33
C GLU A 219 -5.19 -21.64 7.60
N ARG A 220 -4.96 -21.15 6.37
CA ARG A 220 -3.73 -21.44 5.61
C ARG A 220 -2.47 -20.85 6.25
N VAL A 221 -2.57 -19.66 6.84
CA VAL A 221 -1.44 -19.02 7.56
C VAL A 221 -1.04 -19.83 8.80
N SER A 222 -2.00 -20.47 9.49
CA SER A 222 -1.70 -21.31 10.66
C SER A 222 -0.85 -22.53 10.32
N ASP A 223 -0.98 -23.04 9.09
CA ASP A 223 -0.20 -24.17 8.57
C ASP A 223 1.18 -23.73 8.04
N PHE A 224 1.40 -22.43 7.91
CA PHE A 224 2.71 -21.86 7.58
C PHE A 224 3.63 -22.02 8.79
N GLU A 225 4.71 -22.79 8.64
CA GLU A 225 5.77 -22.83 9.65
C GLU A 225 6.37 -21.41 9.81
N VAL A 226 6.03 -20.78 10.91
CA VAL A 226 6.53 -19.46 11.29
C VAL A 226 7.95 -19.57 11.86
#